data_467f3f4ee2241e44c004ed8d51cfba0b
#
_entry.id   467f3f4ee2241e44c004ed8d51cfba0b
#
_cell.length_a   1.000
_cell.length_b   1.000
_cell.length_c   1.000
_cell.angle_alpha   90.00
_cell.angle_beta   90.00
_cell.angle_gamma   90.00
#
_symmetry.space_group_name_H-M   'P 1'
#
loop_
_entity.id
_entity.type
_entity.pdbx_description
1 polymer ?
#
loop_
_entity_poly.entity_id
_entity_poly.type
_entity_poly.pdbx_seq_one_letter_code
_entity_poly.pdbx_strand_id
1 'polypeptide(L)'
;KENEIIDRLTNIGLEVEGIKENSGEMGKFKIAKVLKAEKHPNADKLKVCEVTVGGKEILKVVCGAPNAREGLITIYAPPGAIIPKTNFELKVAKIRGVESKGMLCSESELNLSDESEGIIELKNKEKDIGKNYFKSKSLRAIDVSITPNRADCLGIRGIARDLSSAGVGKLISINRKKIKQNTKHQIKTSIKKEKNSGCDIFGSCYIKNIHNKESPEWLKNKLIALGLKPISAVVDITNYVMFDLNRPLHAYDADKINKEIIVRNAKEGEMFEALDNKKYKLKKEMCVISDKSGVLGLGGIIGGTSTSTELDTKNILLEAAYFSPSSIRKTARSLNINTDAKYRFERGIDPNSIKEGLELATELILKICGGEASKFQITGKTSQKNKVINFRIEKFEKLIGISITANEIV
;
A
#
# COMPACT_ATOMS: atom_id res chain seq x y z
N LYS A 1 -12.32 21.76 11.73
CA LYS A 1 -12.24 20.98 10.49
C LYS A 1 -11.34 19.79 10.67
N GLU A 2 -9.97 19.88 10.61
CA GLU A 2 -9.10 18.73 10.88
C GLU A 2 -9.11 18.37 12.36
N ASN A 3 -8.89 19.34 13.25
CA ASN A 3 -8.97 19.14 14.70
C ASN A 3 -10.34 18.64 15.14
N GLU A 4 -11.42 19.12 14.55
CA GLU A 4 -12.78 18.64 14.81
C GLU A 4 -12.94 17.13 14.47
N ILE A 5 -12.33 16.67 13.38
CA ILE A 5 -12.32 15.25 13.01
C ILE A 5 -11.53 14.45 14.04
N ILE A 6 -10.34 14.93 14.43
CA ILE A 6 -9.46 14.28 15.42
C ILE A 6 -10.14 14.14 16.76
N ASP A 7 -10.72 15.25 17.27
CA ASP A 7 -11.44 15.25 18.54
C ASP A 7 -12.64 14.31 18.51
N ARG A 8 -13.38 14.31 17.39
CA ARG A 8 -14.55 13.46 17.26
C ARG A 8 -14.21 11.98 17.15
N LEU A 9 -13.13 11.63 16.41
CA LEU A 9 -12.65 10.24 16.34
C LEU A 9 -12.34 9.70 17.74
N THR A 10 -11.59 10.45 18.53
CA THR A 10 -11.25 10.06 19.90
C THR A 10 -12.49 9.93 20.76
N ASN A 11 -13.43 10.86 20.66
CA ASN A 11 -14.68 10.84 21.44
C ASN A 11 -15.60 9.64 21.12
N ILE A 12 -15.53 9.09 19.91
CA ILE A 12 -16.29 7.89 19.54
C ILE A 12 -15.49 6.59 19.73
N GLY A 13 -14.34 6.66 20.39
CA GLY A 13 -13.51 5.50 20.73
C GLY A 13 -12.55 5.04 19.63
N LEU A 14 -12.25 5.91 18.67
CA LEU A 14 -11.20 5.72 17.67
C LEU A 14 -10.03 6.65 18.00
N GLU A 15 -9.10 6.17 18.81
CA GLU A 15 -7.98 6.96 19.34
C GLU A 15 -7.06 7.44 18.21
N VAL A 16 -6.85 8.76 18.15
CA VAL A 16 -5.89 9.35 17.21
C VAL A 16 -4.52 9.43 17.87
N GLU A 17 -3.54 8.71 17.32
CA GLU A 17 -2.16 8.71 17.80
C GLU A 17 -1.37 9.91 17.28
N GLY A 18 -1.78 10.50 16.17
CA GLY A 18 -1.14 11.68 15.59
C GLY A 18 -1.47 11.92 14.12
N ILE A 19 -0.76 12.88 13.55
CA ILE A 19 -0.81 13.17 12.12
C ILE A 19 0.55 12.79 11.54
N LYS A 20 0.55 11.84 10.60
CA LYS A 20 1.73 11.52 9.80
C LYS A 20 1.79 12.48 8.63
N GLU A 21 2.83 13.27 8.57
CA GLU A 21 3.15 14.08 7.41
C GLU A 21 4.16 13.30 6.56
N ASN A 22 3.68 12.67 5.52
CA ASN A 22 4.52 12.16 4.45
C ASN A 22 4.76 13.25 3.40
N SER A 23 4.99 14.47 3.86
CA SER A 23 5.61 15.53 3.04
C SER A 23 7.05 15.14 2.76
N GLY A 24 7.14 13.90 2.54
CA GLY A 24 8.28 13.16 2.17
C GLY A 24 9.56 13.86 2.56
N GLU A 25 10.35 13.14 3.22
CA GLU A 25 11.79 13.32 3.19
C GLU A 25 12.28 13.83 1.82
N MET A 26 11.54 13.55 0.76
CA MET A 26 11.71 14.10 -0.60
C MET A 26 11.52 15.62 -0.69
N GLY A 27 10.79 16.26 0.20
CA GLY A 27 10.66 17.72 0.25
C GLY A 27 11.91 18.43 0.75
N LYS A 28 12.88 17.71 1.32
CA LYS A 28 14.17 18.26 1.75
C LYS A 28 15.15 18.40 0.59
N PHE A 29 14.98 17.66 -0.51
CA PHE A 29 15.88 17.70 -1.67
C PHE A 29 15.70 18.99 -2.46
N LYS A 30 16.79 19.75 -2.62
CA LYS A 30 16.79 21.05 -3.26
C LYS A 30 17.51 21.03 -4.60
N ILE A 31 17.07 21.87 -5.51
CA ILE A 31 17.83 22.18 -6.72
C ILE A 31 19.01 23.04 -6.32
N ALA A 32 20.21 22.59 -6.68
CA ALA A 32 21.46 23.23 -6.32
C ALA A 32 22.36 23.42 -7.51
N LYS A 33 23.26 24.42 -7.45
CA LYS A 33 24.30 24.66 -8.46
C LYS A 33 25.67 24.42 -7.85
N VAL A 34 26.51 23.69 -8.54
CA VAL A 34 27.90 23.51 -8.21
C VAL A 34 28.63 24.77 -8.69
N LEU A 35 29.18 25.52 -7.76
CA LEU A 35 29.95 26.76 -8.03
C LEU A 35 31.40 26.43 -8.35
N LYS A 36 31.97 25.41 -7.70
CA LYS A 36 33.33 24.98 -7.85
C LYS A 36 33.45 23.47 -7.59
N ALA A 37 34.30 22.77 -8.33
CA ALA A 37 34.56 21.34 -8.10
C ALA A 37 36.07 21.08 -8.22
N GLU A 38 36.73 20.82 -7.11
CA GLU A 38 38.18 20.56 -7.03
C GLU A 38 38.50 19.13 -6.61
N LYS A 39 39.67 18.61 -6.93
CA LYS A 39 40.09 17.29 -6.46
C LYS A 39 40.22 17.28 -4.94
N HIS A 40 39.76 16.18 -4.35
CA HIS A 40 39.88 15.99 -2.91
C HIS A 40 41.36 15.83 -2.49
N PRO A 41 41.84 16.53 -1.44
CA PRO A 41 43.27 16.51 -1.08
C PRO A 41 43.80 15.12 -0.68
N ASN A 42 42.92 14.26 -0.17
CA ASN A 42 43.29 12.95 0.39
C ASN A 42 42.58 11.76 -0.31
N ALA A 43 42.04 11.97 -1.55
CA ALA A 43 41.33 10.89 -2.25
C ALA A 43 41.17 11.18 -3.75
N ASP A 44 41.87 10.42 -4.60
CA ASP A 44 41.92 10.64 -6.05
C ASP A 44 40.56 10.51 -6.78
N LYS A 45 39.65 9.74 -6.25
CA LYS A 45 38.29 9.49 -6.84
C LYS A 45 37.23 10.45 -6.34
N LEU A 46 37.58 11.36 -5.40
CA LEU A 46 36.60 12.28 -4.81
C LEU A 46 36.88 13.72 -5.27
N LYS A 47 35.84 14.51 -5.27
CA LYS A 47 35.86 15.97 -5.48
C LYS A 47 35.28 16.68 -4.28
N VAL A 48 35.81 17.84 -3.97
CA VAL A 48 35.21 18.79 -3.01
C VAL A 48 34.45 19.83 -3.83
N CYS A 49 33.14 19.85 -3.68
CA CYS A 49 32.26 20.76 -4.41
C CYS A 49 31.80 21.89 -3.49
N GLU A 50 31.89 23.12 -3.97
CA GLU A 50 31.19 24.27 -3.40
C GLU A 50 29.84 24.40 -4.09
N VAL A 51 28.78 24.33 -3.29
CA VAL A 51 27.39 24.21 -3.79
C VAL A 51 26.54 25.32 -3.20
N THR A 52 25.72 25.94 -4.04
CA THR A 52 24.69 26.89 -3.59
C THR A 52 23.30 26.32 -3.79
N VAL A 53 22.45 26.52 -2.80
CA VAL A 53 21.00 26.27 -2.84
C VAL A 53 20.20 27.56 -2.88
N GLY A 54 20.83 28.66 -3.35
CA GLY A 54 20.26 30.00 -3.28
C GLY A 54 20.60 30.67 -1.93
N GLY A 55 20.67 32.00 -1.94
CA GLY A 55 21.10 32.78 -0.78
C GLY A 55 22.62 32.98 -0.70
N LYS A 56 23.12 33.39 0.49
CA LYS A 56 24.52 33.77 0.70
C LYS A 56 25.41 32.61 1.16
N GLU A 57 24.82 31.48 1.59
CA GLU A 57 25.59 30.34 2.14
C GLU A 57 26.12 29.46 1.01
N ILE A 58 27.41 29.16 1.07
CA ILE A 58 28.09 28.17 0.21
C ILE A 58 28.32 26.90 1.03
N LEU A 59 27.83 25.79 0.53
CA LEU A 59 27.92 24.50 1.20
C LEU A 59 29.09 23.70 0.60
N LYS A 60 29.93 23.11 1.45
CA LYS A 60 30.94 22.15 1.01
C LYS A 60 30.35 20.74 1.00
N VAL A 61 30.47 20.07 -0.13
CA VAL A 61 29.96 18.71 -0.32
C VAL A 61 31.03 17.86 -0.99
N VAL A 62 31.36 16.73 -0.38
CA VAL A 62 32.29 15.76 -0.99
C VAL A 62 31.49 14.85 -1.89
N CYS A 63 31.89 14.73 -3.16
CA CYS A 63 31.20 13.99 -4.19
C CYS A 63 32.14 13.01 -4.90
N GLY A 64 31.69 11.75 -5.08
CA GLY A 64 32.40 10.71 -5.82
C GLY A 64 31.99 10.59 -7.29
N ALA A 65 31.01 11.35 -7.73
CA ALA A 65 30.50 11.24 -9.09
C ALA A 65 31.48 11.81 -10.13
N PRO A 66 31.74 11.09 -11.22
CA PRO A 66 32.68 11.53 -12.25
C PRO A 66 32.21 12.79 -12.97
N ASN A 67 30.92 12.98 -13.10
CA ASN A 67 30.28 14.11 -13.79
C ASN A 67 30.17 15.39 -12.94
N ALA A 68 30.55 15.36 -11.66
CA ALA A 68 30.56 16.56 -10.84
C ALA A 68 31.55 17.60 -11.41
N ARG A 69 31.06 18.81 -11.77
CA ARG A 69 31.80 19.89 -12.36
C ARG A 69 31.21 21.27 -12.05
N GLU A 70 32.01 22.29 -12.21
CA GLU A 70 31.57 23.67 -12.11
C GLU A 70 30.41 23.97 -13.08
N GLY A 71 29.45 24.75 -12.63
CA GLY A 71 28.27 25.14 -13.40
C GLY A 71 27.13 24.11 -13.42
N LEU A 72 27.37 22.87 -12.95
CA LEU A 72 26.36 21.81 -12.95
C LEU A 72 25.21 22.16 -12.01
N ILE A 73 23.97 22.03 -12.53
CA ILE A 73 22.75 22.10 -11.71
C ILE A 73 22.30 20.68 -11.42
N THR A 74 22.11 20.37 -10.16
CA THR A 74 21.85 19.02 -9.67
C THR A 74 20.91 19.03 -8.48
N ILE A 75 20.66 17.86 -7.88
CA ILE A 75 19.86 17.70 -6.68
C ILE A 75 20.77 17.55 -5.47
N TYR A 76 20.56 18.38 -4.48
CA TYR A 76 21.26 18.39 -3.20
C TYR A 76 20.35 17.86 -2.09
N ALA A 77 20.86 16.91 -1.32
CA ALA A 77 20.29 16.39 -0.10
C ALA A 77 20.99 17.01 1.11
N PRO A 78 20.30 17.81 1.96
CA PRO A 78 20.87 18.39 3.17
C PRO A 78 21.04 17.34 4.29
N PRO A 79 21.83 17.64 5.33
CA PRO A 79 21.82 16.88 6.57
C PRO A 79 20.39 16.75 7.13
N GLY A 80 20.02 15.57 7.63
CA GLY A 80 18.68 15.21 8.07
C GLY A 80 17.74 14.76 6.93
N ALA A 81 18.19 14.73 5.66
CA ALA A 81 17.47 14.07 4.59
C ALA A 81 17.73 12.55 4.64
N ILE A 82 16.71 11.74 4.34
CA ILE A 82 16.85 10.29 4.23
C ILE A 82 16.93 9.92 2.76
N ILE A 83 17.97 9.18 2.39
CA ILE A 83 18.19 8.71 1.02
C ILE A 83 17.25 7.54 0.72
N PRO A 84 16.33 7.66 -0.26
CA PRO A 84 15.27 6.69 -0.49
C PRO A 84 15.75 5.26 -0.75
N LYS A 85 16.85 5.09 -1.49
CA LYS A 85 17.38 3.76 -1.83
C LYS A 85 17.91 2.98 -0.63
N THR A 86 18.57 3.68 0.29
CA THR A 86 19.30 3.05 1.41
C THR A 86 18.61 3.22 2.74
N ASN A 87 17.58 4.05 2.80
CA ASN A 87 16.91 4.52 4.03
C ASN A 87 17.91 5.12 5.07
N PHE A 88 18.99 5.72 4.56
CA PHE A 88 20.07 6.29 5.39
C PHE A 88 19.84 7.78 5.60
N GLU A 89 19.81 8.20 6.87
CA GLU A 89 19.73 9.61 7.24
C GLU A 89 21.11 10.29 7.11
N LEU A 90 21.17 11.33 6.27
CA LEU A 90 22.38 12.11 6.07
C LEU A 90 22.71 12.95 7.31
N LYS A 91 23.99 12.91 7.68
CA LYS A 91 24.54 13.76 8.73
C LYS A 91 25.73 14.56 8.18
N VAL A 92 26.05 15.68 8.83
CA VAL A 92 27.34 16.34 8.55
C VAL A 92 28.43 15.33 8.86
N ALA A 93 29.26 15.02 7.88
CA ALA A 93 30.28 13.99 8.01
C ALA A 93 31.66 14.49 7.55
N LYS A 94 32.71 13.97 8.18
CA LYS A 94 34.09 14.24 7.78
C LYS A 94 34.58 13.09 6.86
N ILE A 95 34.68 13.36 5.57
CA ILE A 95 35.07 12.37 4.57
C ILE A 95 36.56 12.56 4.25
N ARG A 96 37.40 11.62 4.66
CA ARG A 96 38.87 11.67 4.53
C ARG A 96 39.50 13.02 4.93
N GLY A 97 38.98 13.61 6.00
CA GLY A 97 39.49 14.87 6.56
C GLY A 97 38.73 16.13 6.11
N VAL A 98 37.91 16.09 5.08
CA VAL A 98 37.10 17.21 4.60
C VAL A 98 35.67 17.08 5.07
N GLU A 99 35.12 18.16 5.65
CA GLU A 99 33.72 18.23 6.09
C GLU A 99 32.78 18.28 4.87
N SER A 100 31.78 17.39 4.85
CA SER A 100 30.70 17.37 3.87
C SER A 100 29.36 17.68 4.55
N LYS A 101 28.72 18.75 4.10
CA LYS A 101 27.41 19.20 4.57
C LYS A 101 26.32 18.70 3.59
N GLY A 102 26.06 17.39 3.56
CA GLY A 102 25.05 16.78 2.69
C GLY A 102 25.64 16.01 1.52
N MET A 103 24.83 15.75 0.51
CA MET A 103 25.15 14.90 -0.64
C MET A 103 24.54 15.44 -1.94
N LEU A 104 25.24 15.25 -3.07
CA LEU A 104 24.67 15.40 -4.42
C LEU A 104 24.18 14.05 -4.89
N CYS A 105 22.95 13.97 -5.42
CA CYS A 105 22.23 12.71 -5.61
C CYS A 105 22.27 12.21 -7.05
N SER A 106 22.41 10.90 -7.22
CA SER A 106 22.12 10.17 -8.46
C SER A 106 20.63 9.81 -8.56
N GLU A 107 20.19 9.38 -9.75
CA GLU A 107 18.81 8.90 -9.93
C GLU A 107 18.55 7.64 -9.12
N SER A 108 19.52 6.74 -9.05
CA SER A 108 19.43 5.51 -8.28
C SER A 108 19.24 5.76 -6.77
N GLU A 109 19.95 6.73 -6.19
CA GLU A 109 19.81 7.09 -4.77
C GLU A 109 18.41 7.63 -4.43
N LEU A 110 17.78 8.30 -5.40
CA LEU A 110 16.43 8.85 -5.26
C LEU A 110 15.33 7.87 -5.70
N ASN A 111 15.67 6.62 -6.06
CA ASN A 111 14.75 5.62 -6.62
C ASN A 111 14.00 6.14 -7.86
N LEU A 112 14.63 6.98 -8.68
CA LEU A 112 14.09 7.47 -9.95
C LEU A 112 14.39 6.54 -11.11
N SER A 113 15.58 5.92 -11.11
CA SER A 113 16.00 4.87 -12.06
C SER A 113 17.06 3.97 -11.41
N ASP A 114 17.55 2.97 -12.13
CA ASP A 114 18.68 2.12 -11.70
C ASP A 114 20.04 2.73 -12.03
N GLU A 115 20.10 3.87 -12.73
CA GLU A 115 21.34 4.54 -13.10
C GLU A 115 22.08 5.09 -11.88
N SER A 116 23.33 4.66 -11.72
CA SER A 116 24.21 5.05 -10.60
C SER A 116 25.51 5.72 -11.06
N GLU A 117 25.73 5.88 -12.37
CA GLU A 117 26.97 6.42 -12.94
C GLU A 117 27.01 7.96 -12.96
N GLY A 118 26.80 8.58 -11.82
CA GLY A 118 26.88 10.03 -11.70
C GLY A 118 25.72 10.64 -10.96
N ILE A 119 25.82 11.95 -10.72
CA ILE A 119 24.76 12.75 -10.14
C ILE A 119 23.81 13.29 -11.20
N ILE A 120 22.56 13.53 -10.81
CA ILE A 120 21.52 14.05 -11.71
C ILE A 120 21.94 15.39 -12.31
N GLU A 121 21.78 15.54 -13.62
CA GLU A 121 22.02 16.79 -14.35
C GLU A 121 20.69 17.44 -14.75
N LEU A 122 20.42 18.60 -14.21
CA LEU A 122 19.22 19.36 -14.50
C LEU A 122 19.50 20.45 -15.54
N LYS A 123 18.79 20.42 -16.67
CA LYS A 123 18.92 21.45 -17.72
C LYS A 123 17.89 22.58 -17.50
N ASN A 124 18.29 23.82 -17.78
CA ASN A 124 17.40 25.00 -17.75
C ASN A 124 16.69 25.23 -16.41
N LYS A 125 17.39 24.98 -15.29
CA LYS A 125 16.83 25.11 -13.92
C LYS A 125 17.48 26.19 -13.07
N GLU A 126 18.20 27.17 -13.67
CA GLU A 126 18.88 28.27 -12.96
C GLU A 126 17.91 29.08 -12.08
N LYS A 127 16.70 29.33 -12.57
CA LYS A 127 15.64 30.07 -11.85
C LYS A 127 15.00 29.28 -10.69
N ASP A 128 15.30 27.99 -10.62
CA ASP A 128 14.72 27.09 -9.64
C ASP A 128 15.73 26.72 -8.53
N ILE A 129 16.97 27.24 -8.57
CA ILE A 129 17.97 27.00 -7.54
C ILE A 129 17.42 27.39 -6.16
N GLY A 130 17.55 26.48 -5.18
CA GLY A 130 17.02 26.63 -3.84
C GLY A 130 15.58 26.15 -3.65
N LYS A 131 14.83 25.96 -4.72
CA LYS A 131 13.49 25.36 -4.62
C LYS A 131 13.62 23.86 -4.35
N ASN A 132 12.59 23.30 -3.73
CA ASN A 132 12.49 21.85 -3.59
C ASN A 132 12.33 21.22 -4.96
N TYR A 133 13.15 20.19 -5.25
CA TYR A 133 13.08 19.48 -6.53
C TYR A 133 11.78 18.69 -6.65
N PHE A 134 11.43 17.99 -5.62
CA PHE A 134 10.15 17.32 -5.55
C PHE A 134 9.09 18.32 -5.08
N LYS A 135 8.06 18.54 -5.90
CA LYS A 135 6.89 19.32 -5.49
C LYS A 135 6.13 18.50 -4.44
N SER A 136 6.52 18.62 -3.19
CA SER A 136 5.79 17.99 -2.11
C SER A 136 4.52 18.79 -1.84
N LYS A 137 3.38 18.27 -2.30
CA LYS A 137 2.16 18.49 -1.50
C LYS A 137 2.39 17.71 -0.21
N SER A 138 2.33 18.38 0.93
CA SER A 138 2.31 17.70 2.22
C SER A 138 1.15 16.70 2.20
N LEU A 139 1.50 15.41 2.11
CA LEU A 139 0.53 14.32 2.10
C LEU A 139 0.33 13.91 3.56
N ARG A 140 -0.77 14.37 4.14
CA ARG A 140 -1.08 14.15 5.56
C ARG A 140 -2.02 12.98 5.72
N ALA A 141 -1.76 12.13 6.69
CA ALA A 141 -2.64 11.06 7.12
C ALA A 141 -2.85 11.13 8.64
N ILE A 142 -4.08 10.96 9.08
CA ILE A 142 -4.42 10.81 10.50
C ILE A 142 -4.12 9.37 10.89
N ASP A 143 -3.26 9.18 11.87
CA ASP A 143 -2.94 7.86 12.42
C ASP A 143 -3.94 7.52 13.51
N VAL A 144 -4.70 6.44 13.30
CA VAL A 144 -5.79 6.03 14.19
C VAL A 144 -5.54 4.63 14.71
N SER A 145 -5.50 4.48 16.02
CA SER A 145 -5.40 3.19 16.70
C SER A 145 -6.75 2.48 16.69
N ILE A 146 -6.83 1.38 15.95
CA ILE A 146 -8.07 0.61 15.82
C ILE A 146 -8.01 -0.64 16.68
N THR A 147 -8.90 -0.72 17.68
CA THR A 147 -9.00 -1.88 18.55
C THR A 147 -9.46 -3.14 17.78
N PRO A 148 -9.09 -4.36 18.23
CA PRO A 148 -9.38 -5.59 17.48
C PRO A 148 -10.87 -5.88 17.25
N ASN A 149 -11.76 -5.31 18.06
CA ASN A 149 -13.21 -5.46 17.94
C ASN A 149 -13.85 -4.49 16.94
N ARG A 150 -13.07 -3.52 16.41
CA ARG A 150 -13.52 -2.52 15.44
C ARG A 150 -12.88 -2.74 14.08
N ALA A 151 -12.82 -4.00 13.64
CA ALA A 151 -12.29 -4.36 12.32
C ALA A 151 -12.99 -3.60 11.16
N ASP A 152 -14.23 -3.21 11.33
CA ASP A 152 -14.99 -2.38 10.38
C ASP A 152 -14.36 -1.01 10.12
N CYS A 153 -13.60 -0.47 11.09
CA CYS A 153 -12.88 0.81 10.97
C CYS A 153 -11.44 0.67 10.43
N LEU A 154 -11.00 -0.53 10.03
CA LEU A 154 -9.71 -0.73 9.33
C LEU A 154 -9.73 -0.26 7.86
N GLY A 155 -10.83 0.32 7.41
CA GLY A 155 -10.99 1.00 6.13
C GLY A 155 -11.59 2.39 6.31
N ILE A 156 -11.22 3.31 5.43
CA ILE A 156 -11.66 4.72 5.48
C ILE A 156 -13.18 4.85 5.50
N ARG A 157 -13.89 3.97 4.80
CA ARG A 157 -15.38 3.99 4.78
C ARG A 157 -16.02 3.64 6.11
N GLY A 158 -15.43 2.73 6.88
CA GLY A 158 -15.90 2.43 8.22
C GLY A 158 -15.75 3.63 9.14
N ILE A 159 -14.62 4.30 9.10
CA ILE A 159 -14.35 5.54 9.83
C ILE A 159 -15.33 6.65 9.41
N ALA A 160 -15.52 6.82 8.08
CA ALA A 160 -16.45 7.84 7.56
C ALA A 160 -17.90 7.59 7.99
N ARG A 161 -18.34 6.33 8.06
CA ARG A 161 -19.66 5.95 8.58
C ARG A 161 -19.81 6.36 10.05
N ASP A 162 -18.82 6.06 10.87
CA ASP A 162 -18.87 6.39 12.30
C ASP A 162 -18.83 7.90 12.54
N LEU A 163 -18.00 8.64 11.80
CA LEU A 163 -18.00 10.11 11.84
C LEU A 163 -19.34 10.70 11.41
N SER A 164 -19.98 10.12 10.39
CA SER A 164 -21.33 10.53 9.97
C SER A 164 -22.37 10.30 11.07
N SER A 165 -22.33 9.16 11.73
CA SER A 165 -23.20 8.85 12.87
C SER A 165 -22.94 9.79 14.05
N ALA A 166 -21.71 10.26 14.21
CA ALA A 166 -21.32 11.25 15.23
C ALA A 166 -21.64 12.70 14.84
N GLY A 167 -22.29 12.95 13.71
CA GLY A 167 -22.71 14.29 13.28
C GLY A 167 -21.63 15.14 12.60
N VAL A 168 -20.47 14.60 12.27
CA VAL A 168 -19.37 15.36 11.63
C VAL A 168 -19.58 15.58 10.13
N GLY A 169 -20.62 15.00 9.56
CA GLY A 169 -20.91 15.15 8.14
C GLY A 169 -21.97 14.14 7.70
N LYS A 170 -22.20 14.09 6.42
CA LYS A 170 -23.12 13.12 5.83
C LYS A 170 -22.36 12.12 4.97
N LEU A 171 -22.55 10.83 5.26
CA LEU A 171 -21.98 9.77 4.44
C LEU A 171 -22.63 9.80 3.05
N ILE A 172 -21.82 10.02 2.02
CA ILE A 172 -22.29 10.05 0.64
C ILE A 172 -22.31 8.62 0.10
N SER A 173 -23.45 8.18 -0.39
CA SER A 173 -23.55 6.92 -1.11
C SER A 173 -22.81 7.02 -2.45
N ILE A 174 -21.96 6.05 -2.74
CA ILE A 174 -21.28 6.01 -4.03
C ILE A 174 -22.15 5.27 -5.03
N ASN A 175 -22.69 6.04 -5.97
CA ASN A 175 -23.43 5.47 -7.08
C ASN A 175 -22.41 4.97 -8.13
N ARG A 176 -22.13 3.65 -8.14
CA ARG A 176 -21.17 3.04 -9.08
C ARG A 176 -21.85 2.79 -10.42
N LYS A 177 -21.14 3.10 -11.49
CA LYS A 177 -21.58 2.74 -12.84
C LYS A 177 -21.54 1.23 -13.00
N LYS A 178 -22.55 0.67 -13.65
CA LYS A 178 -22.59 -0.75 -13.97
C LYS A 178 -21.41 -1.11 -14.87
N ILE A 179 -20.56 -2.04 -14.42
CA ILE A 179 -19.39 -2.49 -15.16
C ILE A 179 -19.87 -3.30 -16.37
N LYS A 180 -19.34 -2.96 -17.54
CA LYS A 180 -19.55 -3.77 -18.74
C LYS A 180 -18.69 -5.05 -18.62
N GLN A 181 -19.33 -6.20 -18.59
CA GLN A 181 -18.71 -7.53 -18.49
C GLN A 181 -18.78 -8.20 -19.88
N ASN A 182 -17.82 -7.88 -20.73
CA ASN A 182 -17.87 -8.17 -22.16
C ASN A 182 -17.14 -9.46 -22.56
N THR A 183 -16.20 -9.94 -21.74
CA THR A 183 -15.50 -11.19 -22.08
C THR A 183 -16.21 -12.41 -21.52
N LYS A 184 -16.30 -13.47 -22.36
CA LYS A 184 -16.81 -14.78 -21.95
C LYS A 184 -15.73 -15.64 -21.30
N HIS A 185 -14.45 -15.30 -21.48
CA HIS A 185 -13.35 -16.04 -20.89
C HIS A 185 -13.36 -15.92 -19.38
N GLN A 186 -13.16 -17.01 -18.69
CA GLN A 186 -13.12 -17.11 -17.23
C GLN A 186 -12.12 -18.19 -16.83
N ILE A 187 -11.40 -17.94 -15.74
CA ILE A 187 -10.60 -18.97 -15.08
C ILE A 187 -11.49 -19.63 -14.03
N LYS A 188 -11.67 -20.93 -14.14
CA LYS A 188 -12.47 -21.70 -13.18
C LYS A 188 -11.88 -21.59 -11.79
N THR A 189 -12.73 -21.35 -10.81
CA THR A 189 -12.35 -21.30 -9.39
C THR A 189 -13.14 -22.31 -8.58
N SER A 190 -12.48 -23.02 -7.67
CA SER A 190 -13.11 -24.03 -6.84
C SER A 190 -12.56 -23.98 -5.41
N ILE A 191 -13.40 -24.33 -4.44
CA ILE A 191 -13.00 -24.50 -3.04
C ILE A 191 -13.16 -26.00 -2.71
N LYS A 192 -12.06 -26.65 -2.35
CA LYS A 192 -12.13 -28.02 -1.83
C LYS A 192 -12.77 -28.01 -0.46
N LYS A 193 -13.87 -28.74 -0.33
CA LYS A 193 -14.55 -28.93 0.96
C LYS A 193 -13.74 -29.89 1.83
N GLU A 194 -12.86 -29.34 2.61
CA GLU A 194 -12.08 -30.07 3.61
C GLU A 194 -12.46 -29.59 5.00
N LYS A 195 -12.28 -30.42 6.02
CA LYS A 195 -12.49 -29.99 7.41
C LYS A 195 -11.50 -28.85 7.70
N ASN A 196 -12.01 -27.67 8.10
CA ASN A 196 -11.21 -26.47 8.35
C ASN A 196 -10.47 -25.94 7.10
N SER A 197 -11.15 -25.89 5.94
CA SER A 197 -10.54 -25.40 4.69
C SER A 197 -10.00 -23.96 4.74
N GLY A 198 -10.33 -23.20 5.77
CA GLY A 198 -9.83 -21.83 5.99
C GLY A 198 -10.42 -20.77 5.06
N CYS A 199 -11.16 -21.15 4.03
CA CYS A 199 -11.83 -20.25 3.09
C CYS A 199 -13.27 -20.68 2.85
N ASP A 200 -14.22 -19.79 3.12
CA ASP A 200 -15.66 -20.05 2.93
C ASP A 200 -16.17 -19.50 1.61
N ILE A 201 -15.65 -18.37 1.15
CA ILE A 201 -16.08 -17.72 -0.09
C ILE A 201 -14.84 -17.24 -0.86
N PHE A 202 -14.82 -17.55 -2.15
CA PHE A 202 -13.81 -17.09 -3.09
C PHE A 202 -14.49 -16.41 -4.27
N GLY A 203 -14.29 -15.11 -4.39
CA GLY A 203 -14.75 -14.29 -5.50
C GLY A 203 -13.62 -13.98 -6.46
N SER A 204 -13.90 -14.00 -7.76
CA SER A 204 -12.91 -13.67 -8.78
C SER A 204 -13.49 -12.94 -9.98
N CYS A 205 -12.63 -12.19 -10.66
CA CYS A 205 -12.91 -11.53 -11.92
C CYS A 205 -11.70 -11.64 -12.85
N TYR A 206 -11.87 -12.20 -14.02
CA TYR A 206 -10.84 -12.20 -15.06
C TYR A 206 -10.94 -10.91 -15.88
N ILE A 207 -9.79 -10.24 -16.08
CA ILE A 207 -9.71 -9.03 -16.90
C ILE A 207 -8.58 -9.22 -17.90
N LYS A 208 -8.90 -9.13 -19.20
CA LYS A 208 -7.95 -9.31 -20.29
C LYS A 208 -7.57 -8.00 -20.95
N ASN A 209 -6.44 -8.02 -21.67
CA ASN A 209 -5.96 -6.92 -22.50
C ASN A 209 -5.78 -5.62 -21.72
N ILE A 210 -5.32 -5.70 -20.48
CA ILE A 210 -4.93 -4.51 -19.70
C ILE A 210 -3.55 -4.01 -20.17
N HIS A 211 -3.32 -2.73 -19.99
CA HIS A 211 -2.01 -2.12 -20.06
C HIS A 211 -1.60 -1.72 -18.65
N ASN A 212 -0.93 -2.65 -17.95
CA ASN A 212 -0.40 -2.36 -16.62
C ASN A 212 0.73 -1.33 -16.77
N LYS A 213 0.71 -0.32 -15.91
CA LYS A 213 1.61 0.83 -15.96
C LYS A 213 1.78 1.43 -14.58
N GLU A 214 2.56 2.48 -14.48
CA GLU A 214 2.61 3.27 -13.26
C GLU A 214 1.24 3.86 -12.90
N SER A 215 0.98 3.96 -11.61
CA SER A 215 -0.25 4.57 -11.10
C SER A 215 -0.33 6.06 -11.42
N PRO A 216 -1.54 6.59 -11.65
CA PRO A 216 -1.72 8.03 -11.77
C PRO A 216 -1.40 8.74 -10.44
N GLU A 217 -0.99 10.00 -10.53
CA GLU A 217 -0.52 10.80 -9.37
C GLU A 217 -1.49 10.81 -8.18
N TRP A 218 -2.80 10.88 -8.43
CA TRP A 218 -3.77 10.89 -7.34
C TRP A 218 -3.74 9.58 -6.51
N LEU A 219 -3.49 8.43 -7.16
CA LEU A 219 -3.41 7.13 -6.50
C LEU A 219 -2.07 6.98 -5.78
N LYS A 220 -0.96 7.33 -6.43
CA LYS A 220 0.37 7.38 -5.81
C LYS A 220 0.35 8.22 -4.54
N ASN A 221 -0.19 9.44 -4.62
CA ASN A 221 -0.25 10.36 -3.47
C ASN A 221 -1.05 9.78 -2.29
N LYS A 222 -2.17 9.10 -2.56
CA LYS A 222 -2.96 8.45 -1.49
C LYS A 222 -2.18 7.34 -0.81
N LEU A 223 -1.48 6.49 -1.57
CA LEU A 223 -0.70 5.39 -1.02
C LEU A 223 0.53 5.90 -0.25
N ILE A 224 1.23 6.89 -0.80
CA ILE A 224 2.37 7.52 -0.12
C ILE A 224 1.93 8.17 1.19
N ALA A 225 0.76 8.83 1.22
CA ALA A 225 0.20 9.37 2.46
C ALA A 225 0.01 8.30 3.55
N LEU A 226 -0.29 7.07 3.15
CA LEU A 226 -0.43 5.91 4.05
C LEU A 226 0.91 5.23 4.37
N GLY A 227 2.03 5.73 3.85
CA GLY A 227 3.35 5.13 4.03
C GLY A 227 3.62 3.93 3.10
N LEU A 228 2.82 3.74 2.06
CA LEU A 228 3.01 2.67 1.09
C LEU A 228 3.82 3.14 -0.11
N LYS A 229 4.69 2.28 -0.62
CA LYS A 229 5.41 2.51 -1.88
C LYS A 229 4.52 2.10 -3.06
N PRO A 230 4.23 2.99 -4.02
CA PRO A 230 3.58 2.61 -5.27
C PRO A 230 4.43 1.62 -6.08
N ILE A 231 3.79 0.64 -6.72
CA ILE A 231 4.46 -0.44 -7.46
C ILE A 231 4.00 -0.41 -8.93
N SER A 232 2.73 -0.68 -9.16
CA SER A 232 2.09 -0.65 -10.48
C SER A 232 0.60 -0.37 -10.31
N ALA A 233 -0.07 0.08 -11.36
CA ALA A 233 -1.48 0.45 -11.27
C ALA A 233 -2.37 -0.69 -10.74
N VAL A 234 -2.13 -1.93 -11.15
CA VAL A 234 -2.90 -3.09 -10.69
C VAL A 234 -2.69 -3.33 -9.19
N VAL A 235 -1.44 -3.40 -8.73
CA VAL A 235 -1.12 -3.64 -7.31
C VAL A 235 -1.59 -2.48 -6.44
N ASP A 236 -1.38 -1.26 -6.90
CA ASP A 236 -1.75 -0.04 -6.17
C ASP A 236 -3.27 0.10 -6.03
N ILE A 237 -4.04 -0.34 -7.03
CA ILE A 237 -5.51 -0.39 -6.94
C ILE A 237 -5.95 -1.41 -5.89
N THR A 238 -5.34 -2.59 -5.82
CA THR A 238 -5.69 -3.59 -4.79
C THR A 238 -5.40 -3.06 -3.39
N ASN A 239 -4.26 -2.37 -3.19
CA ASN A 239 -3.92 -1.70 -1.95
C ASN A 239 -4.92 -0.57 -1.63
N TYR A 240 -5.24 0.28 -2.60
CA TYR A 240 -6.22 1.36 -2.41
C TYR A 240 -7.57 0.81 -1.95
N VAL A 241 -8.09 -0.23 -2.59
CA VAL A 241 -9.37 -0.85 -2.21
C VAL A 241 -9.30 -1.45 -0.80
N MET A 242 -8.18 -2.07 -0.44
CA MET A 242 -7.96 -2.60 0.90
C MET A 242 -8.07 -1.51 1.98
N PHE A 243 -7.46 -0.35 1.77
CA PHE A 243 -7.51 0.76 2.73
C PHE A 243 -8.84 1.53 2.67
N ASP A 244 -9.50 1.60 1.51
CA ASP A 244 -10.81 2.29 1.39
C ASP A 244 -11.94 1.46 2.00
N LEU A 245 -12.06 0.18 1.62
CA LEU A 245 -13.17 -0.71 1.97
C LEU A 245 -12.87 -1.70 3.10
N ASN A 246 -11.67 -1.73 3.65
CA ASN A 246 -11.21 -2.84 4.50
C ASN A 246 -11.36 -4.21 3.79
N ARG A 247 -11.11 -4.25 2.48
CA ARG A 247 -11.24 -5.46 1.66
C ARG A 247 -9.94 -5.76 0.94
N PRO A 248 -9.03 -6.59 1.52
CA PRO A 248 -7.85 -7.03 0.80
C PRO A 248 -8.24 -7.80 -0.46
N LEU A 249 -7.53 -7.50 -1.52
CA LEU A 249 -7.64 -8.14 -2.82
C LEU A 249 -6.26 -8.66 -3.23
N HIS A 250 -6.25 -9.64 -4.13
CA HIS A 250 -5.04 -10.07 -4.80
C HIS A 250 -5.25 -10.08 -6.32
N ALA A 251 -4.20 -9.81 -7.07
CA ALA A 251 -4.20 -9.90 -8.52
C ALA A 251 -3.12 -10.87 -8.97
N TYR A 252 -3.52 -11.90 -9.67
CA TYR A 252 -2.63 -12.85 -10.31
C TYR A 252 -2.41 -12.47 -11.77
N ASP A 253 -1.21 -12.68 -12.29
CA ASP A 253 -0.97 -12.76 -13.73
C ASP A 253 -1.69 -14.01 -14.26
N ALA A 254 -2.75 -13.79 -15.00
CA ALA A 254 -3.66 -14.86 -15.43
C ALA A 254 -3.01 -15.81 -16.45
N ASP A 255 -2.03 -15.33 -17.20
CA ASP A 255 -1.32 -16.12 -18.21
C ASP A 255 -0.32 -17.12 -17.55
N LYS A 256 0.06 -16.85 -16.30
CA LYS A 256 0.91 -17.74 -15.49
C LYS A 256 0.10 -18.79 -14.71
N ILE A 257 -1.24 -18.71 -14.70
CA ILE A 257 -2.11 -19.69 -13.99
C ILE A 257 -2.28 -20.97 -14.83
N ASN A 258 -2.01 -22.11 -14.23
CA ASN A 258 -2.18 -23.41 -14.88
C ASN A 258 -3.62 -23.94 -14.73
N LYS A 259 -4.47 -23.63 -15.70
CA LYS A 259 -5.86 -24.09 -15.92
C LYS A 259 -6.90 -23.51 -14.95
N GLU A 260 -6.78 -23.68 -13.66
CA GLU A 260 -7.83 -23.32 -12.70
C GLU A 260 -7.25 -22.95 -11.33
N ILE A 261 -7.98 -22.15 -10.57
CA ILE A 261 -7.67 -21.85 -9.17
C ILE A 261 -8.39 -22.86 -8.27
N ILE A 262 -7.63 -23.44 -7.35
CA ILE A 262 -8.12 -24.37 -6.36
C ILE A 262 -7.75 -23.87 -4.97
N VAL A 263 -8.75 -23.48 -4.19
CA VAL A 263 -8.56 -23.17 -2.77
C VAL A 263 -8.63 -24.47 -1.97
N ARG A 264 -7.60 -24.79 -1.21
CA ARG A 264 -7.46 -26.05 -0.46
C ARG A 264 -6.59 -25.89 0.77
N ASN A 265 -6.51 -26.92 1.56
CA ASN A 265 -5.44 -27.03 2.55
C ASN A 265 -4.11 -27.38 1.86
N ALA A 266 -3.00 -26.91 2.41
CA ALA A 266 -1.66 -27.29 1.96
C ALA A 266 -1.42 -28.78 2.20
N LYS A 267 -0.47 -29.36 1.47
CA LYS A 267 0.08 -30.69 1.79
C LYS A 267 1.19 -30.51 2.83
N GLU A 268 1.38 -31.50 3.69
CA GLU A 268 2.46 -31.45 4.68
C GLU A 268 3.83 -31.35 3.99
N GLY A 269 4.60 -30.34 4.38
CA GLY A 269 5.92 -30.10 3.82
C GLY A 269 5.93 -29.43 2.44
N GLU A 270 4.79 -29.05 1.88
CA GLU A 270 4.70 -28.35 0.60
C GLU A 270 5.46 -27.01 0.66
N MET A 271 6.28 -26.75 -0.37
CA MET A 271 7.10 -25.53 -0.42
C MET A 271 6.38 -24.42 -1.16
N PHE A 272 6.56 -23.21 -0.69
CA PHE A 272 5.97 -22.00 -1.25
C PHE A 272 6.97 -20.85 -1.22
N GLU A 273 7.15 -20.15 -2.34
CA GLU A 273 7.98 -18.95 -2.44
C GLU A 273 7.06 -17.72 -2.53
N ALA A 274 7.14 -16.88 -1.49
CA ALA A 274 6.24 -15.75 -1.31
C ALA A 274 6.82 -14.45 -1.89
N LEU A 275 5.96 -13.43 -2.04
CA LEU A 275 6.32 -12.10 -2.56
C LEU A 275 7.37 -11.34 -1.71
N ASP A 276 7.65 -11.81 -0.50
CA ASP A 276 8.78 -11.31 0.32
C ASP A 276 10.12 -12.01 0.00
N ASN A 277 10.17 -12.80 -1.08
CA ASN A 277 11.31 -13.59 -1.54
C ASN A 277 11.79 -14.66 -0.54
N LYS A 278 10.92 -15.07 0.39
CA LYS A 278 11.21 -16.15 1.32
C LYS A 278 10.51 -17.45 0.92
N LYS A 279 11.16 -18.56 1.22
CA LYS A 279 10.61 -19.91 1.02
C LYS A 279 10.04 -20.42 2.33
N TYR A 280 8.77 -20.82 2.29
CA TYR A 280 8.06 -21.34 3.45
C TYR A 280 7.72 -22.81 3.26
N LYS A 281 7.95 -23.60 4.31
CA LYS A 281 7.51 -24.99 4.40
C LYS A 281 6.15 -25.04 5.07
N LEU A 282 5.14 -25.49 4.34
CA LEU A 282 3.74 -25.44 4.76
C LEU A 282 3.33 -26.68 5.54
N LYS A 283 2.32 -26.50 6.39
CA LYS A 283 1.66 -27.58 7.16
C LYS A 283 0.26 -27.83 6.64
N LYS A 284 -0.25 -29.02 6.84
CA LYS A 284 -1.53 -29.50 6.28
C LYS A 284 -2.75 -28.63 6.58
N GLU A 285 -2.77 -27.89 7.71
CA GLU A 285 -3.95 -27.06 8.07
C GLU A 285 -3.92 -25.66 7.45
N MET A 286 -2.87 -25.30 6.74
CA MET A 286 -2.73 -23.96 6.14
C MET A 286 -3.57 -23.85 4.89
N CYS A 287 -4.39 -22.79 4.79
CA CYS A 287 -5.18 -22.51 3.59
C CYS A 287 -4.29 -21.93 2.49
N VAL A 288 -4.33 -22.54 1.33
CA VAL A 288 -3.56 -22.10 0.15
C VAL A 288 -4.47 -21.88 -1.05
N ILE A 289 -4.08 -20.90 -1.84
CA ILE A 289 -4.55 -20.75 -3.21
C ILE A 289 -3.57 -21.48 -4.11
N SER A 290 -4.04 -22.37 -4.93
CA SER A 290 -3.20 -23.23 -5.77
C SER A 290 -3.79 -23.40 -7.17
N ASP A 291 -2.98 -23.89 -8.07
CA ASP A 291 -3.37 -24.42 -9.37
C ASP A 291 -2.82 -25.85 -9.57
N LYS A 292 -2.69 -26.30 -10.81
CA LYS A 292 -2.10 -27.63 -11.11
C LYS A 292 -0.59 -27.65 -10.96
N SER A 293 0.08 -26.52 -10.99
CA SER A 293 1.55 -26.41 -10.82
C SER A 293 1.98 -26.41 -9.35
N GLY A 294 1.13 -25.93 -8.43
CA GLY A 294 1.46 -25.85 -7.02
C GLY A 294 0.73 -24.74 -6.27
N VAL A 295 1.36 -24.24 -5.21
CA VAL A 295 0.85 -23.14 -4.37
C VAL A 295 1.18 -21.80 -5.02
N LEU A 296 0.15 -20.98 -5.20
CA LEU A 296 0.24 -19.62 -5.75
C LEU A 296 0.20 -18.54 -4.67
N GLY A 297 -0.31 -18.89 -3.48
CA GLY A 297 -0.42 -17.96 -2.36
C GLY A 297 -0.91 -18.62 -1.08
N LEU A 298 -0.58 -18.01 0.06
CA LEU A 298 -1.19 -18.30 1.35
C LEU A 298 -2.46 -17.46 1.48
N GLY A 299 -3.60 -18.15 1.54
CA GLY A 299 -4.92 -17.51 1.55
C GLY A 299 -5.06 -16.42 2.59
N GLY A 300 -5.28 -15.17 2.15
CA GLY A 300 -5.45 -14.00 2.99
C GLY A 300 -4.21 -13.50 3.74
N ILE A 301 -3.02 -14.03 3.42
CA ILE A 301 -1.77 -13.68 4.11
C ILE A 301 -0.79 -13.03 3.13
N ILE A 302 -0.32 -13.79 2.10
CA ILE A 302 0.67 -13.31 1.15
C ILE A 302 0.58 -14.07 -0.16
N GLY A 303 0.72 -13.40 -1.29
CA GLY A 303 0.82 -14.01 -2.62
C GLY A 303 2.19 -14.64 -2.89
N GLY A 304 2.26 -15.42 -3.95
CA GLY A 304 3.50 -16.06 -4.42
C GLY A 304 4.14 -15.33 -5.59
N THR A 305 5.43 -15.58 -5.78
CA THR A 305 6.21 -15.00 -6.87
C THR A 305 5.82 -15.55 -8.24
N SER A 306 5.40 -16.83 -8.31
CA SER A 306 5.13 -17.54 -9.56
C SER A 306 4.03 -16.93 -10.44
N THR A 307 3.07 -16.27 -9.84
CA THR A 307 1.93 -15.62 -10.54
C THR A 307 1.82 -14.13 -10.21
N SER A 308 2.91 -13.51 -9.79
CA SER A 308 2.96 -12.07 -9.54
C SER A 308 2.71 -11.28 -10.83
N THR A 309 2.00 -10.15 -10.70
CA THR A 309 1.80 -9.21 -11.80
C THR A 309 3.02 -8.31 -11.98
N GLU A 310 3.39 -8.09 -13.23
CA GLU A 310 4.50 -7.24 -13.66
C GLU A 310 3.97 -6.12 -14.58
N LEU A 311 4.81 -5.17 -14.98
CA LEU A 311 4.38 -4.08 -15.86
C LEU A 311 3.91 -4.53 -17.24
N ASP A 312 4.43 -5.66 -17.72
CA ASP A 312 4.07 -6.26 -19.00
C ASP A 312 2.89 -7.25 -18.91
N THR A 313 2.35 -7.51 -17.71
CA THR A 313 1.15 -8.34 -17.52
C THR A 313 -0.05 -7.78 -18.29
N LYS A 314 -0.64 -8.61 -19.16
CA LYS A 314 -1.78 -8.24 -20.01
C LYS A 314 -3.11 -8.77 -19.54
N ASN A 315 -3.11 -9.90 -18.84
CA ASN A 315 -4.30 -10.55 -18.36
C ASN A 315 -4.18 -10.82 -16.87
N ILE A 316 -5.20 -10.49 -16.10
CA ILE A 316 -5.20 -10.69 -14.66
C ILE A 316 -6.42 -11.43 -14.17
N LEU A 317 -6.25 -12.15 -13.07
CA LEU A 317 -7.35 -12.65 -12.26
C LEU A 317 -7.36 -11.90 -10.94
N LEU A 318 -8.41 -11.11 -10.69
CA LEU A 318 -8.64 -10.51 -9.39
C LEU A 318 -9.26 -11.53 -8.43
N GLU A 319 -8.79 -11.52 -7.20
CA GLU A 319 -9.33 -12.28 -6.07
C GLU A 319 -9.92 -11.34 -5.02
N ALA A 320 -11.08 -11.70 -4.50
CA ALA A 320 -11.63 -11.21 -3.24
C ALA A 320 -12.24 -12.39 -2.49
N ALA A 321 -11.74 -12.69 -1.30
CA ALA A 321 -12.16 -13.89 -0.59
C ALA A 321 -12.55 -13.61 0.85
N TYR A 322 -13.24 -14.56 1.48
CA TYR A 322 -13.47 -14.58 2.91
C TYR A 322 -12.74 -15.77 3.52
N PHE A 323 -11.74 -15.45 4.31
CA PHE A 323 -10.93 -16.43 5.04
C PHE A 323 -11.31 -16.45 6.52
N SER A 324 -11.25 -17.64 7.13
CA SER A 324 -11.47 -17.81 8.55
C SER A 324 -10.43 -17.05 9.38
N PRO A 325 -10.82 -16.09 10.23
CA PRO A 325 -9.88 -15.31 11.05
C PRO A 325 -8.96 -16.18 11.90
N SER A 326 -9.47 -17.30 12.42
CA SER A 326 -8.69 -18.24 13.23
C SER A 326 -7.63 -18.98 12.42
N SER A 327 -7.93 -19.37 11.18
CA SER A 327 -6.99 -20.01 10.25
C SER A 327 -5.87 -19.04 9.89
N ILE A 328 -6.21 -17.80 9.51
CA ILE A 328 -5.24 -16.76 9.19
C ILE A 328 -4.27 -16.53 10.35
N ARG A 329 -4.80 -16.32 11.57
CA ARG A 329 -3.99 -16.07 12.76
C ARG A 329 -3.02 -17.21 13.06
N LYS A 330 -3.50 -18.47 13.01
CA LYS A 330 -2.68 -19.65 13.27
C LYS A 330 -1.56 -19.77 12.24
N THR A 331 -1.89 -19.65 10.95
CA THR A 331 -0.92 -19.77 9.84
C THR A 331 0.14 -18.69 9.92
N ALA A 332 -0.27 -17.42 9.98
CA ALA A 332 0.63 -16.29 10.00
C ALA A 332 1.57 -16.29 11.21
N ARG A 333 1.06 -16.69 12.40
CA ARG A 333 1.87 -16.82 13.61
C ARG A 333 2.90 -17.94 13.49
N SER A 334 2.52 -19.09 12.92
CA SER A 334 3.44 -20.24 12.79
C SER A 334 4.56 -19.98 11.79
N LEU A 335 4.35 -19.11 10.79
CA LEU A 335 5.32 -18.75 9.77
C LEU A 335 6.01 -17.41 10.04
N ASN A 336 5.61 -16.70 11.11
CA ASN A 336 6.08 -15.35 11.46
C ASN A 336 5.91 -14.36 10.32
N ILE A 337 4.74 -14.36 9.67
CA ILE A 337 4.39 -13.45 8.57
C ILE A 337 3.47 -12.35 9.08
N ASN A 338 3.80 -11.09 8.77
CA ASN A 338 2.96 -9.94 9.08
C ASN A 338 2.73 -9.10 7.82
N THR A 339 1.48 -8.97 7.41
CA THR A 339 1.05 -8.18 6.24
C THR A 339 -0.22 -7.41 6.55
N ASP A 340 -0.49 -6.36 5.78
CA ASP A 340 -1.72 -5.58 5.88
C ASP A 340 -2.98 -6.40 5.63
N ALA A 341 -2.93 -7.35 4.70
CA ALA A 341 -4.02 -8.27 4.41
C ALA A 341 -4.29 -9.19 5.61
N LYS A 342 -3.24 -9.83 6.14
CA LYS A 342 -3.31 -10.68 7.34
C LYS A 342 -3.89 -9.91 8.52
N TYR A 343 -3.41 -8.69 8.77
CA TYR A 343 -3.87 -7.85 9.88
C TYR A 343 -5.38 -7.60 9.84
N ARG A 344 -5.96 -7.45 8.64
CA ARG A 344 -7.40 -7.28 8.43
C ARG A 344 -8.16 -8.59 8.54
N PHE A 345 -7.73 -9.63 7.83
CA PHE A 345 -8.41 -10.92 7.84
C PHE A 345 -8.44 -11.58 9.21
N GLU A 346 -7.37 -11.48 10.02
CA GLU A 346 -7.34 -12.09 11.37
C GLU A 346 -8.30 -11.43 12.35
N ARG A 347 -8.73 -10.18 12.09
CA ARG A 347 -9.73 -9.45 12.88
C ARG A 347 -11.15 -9.66 12.38
N GLY A 348 -11.28 -10.13 11.16
CA GLY A 348 -12.56 -10.35 10.49
C GLY A 348 -12.89 -9.26 9.48
N ILE A 349 -13.38 -9.68 8.34
CA ILE A 349 -13.84 -8.82 7.25
C ILE A 349 -15.27 -9.21 6.90
N ASP A 350 -16.10 -8.24 6.51
CA ASP A 350 -17.47 -8.52 6.10
C ASP A 350 -17.50 -9.44 4.87
N PRO A 351 -18.04 -10.67 4.97
CA PRO A 351 -18.13 -11.59 3.84
C PRO A 351 -18.98 -11.03 2.70
N ASN A 352 -19.91 -10.11 2.96
CA ASN A 352 -20.79 -9.53 1.95
C ASN A 352 -20.09 -8.47 1.10
N SER A 353 -18.95 -7.92 1.53
CA SER A 353 -18.21 -6.90 0.78
C SER A 353 -17.35 -7.46 -0.37
N ILE A 354 -17.37 -8.77 -0.62
CA ILE A 354 -16.60 -9.42 -1.71
C ILE A 354 -16.96 -8.81 -3.07
N LYS A 355 -18.25 -8.76 -3.37
CA LYS A 355 -18.74 -8.21 -4.64
C LYS A 355 -18.39 -6.73 -4.79
N GLU A 356 -18.57 -5.95 -3.72
CA GLU A 356 -18.24 -4.53 -3.71
C GLU A 356 -16.75 -4.27 -3.96
N GLY A 357 -15.87 -5.07 -3.34
CA GLY A 357 -14.43 -4.99 -3.57
C GLY A 357 -14.03 -5.30 -5.01
N LEU A 358 -14.59 -6.39 -5.58
CA LEU A 358 -14.36 -6.73 -6.99
C LEU A 358 -14.88 -5.65 -7.94
N GLU A 359 -16.06 -5.07 -7.67
CA GLU A 359 -16.63 -3.99 -8.47
C GLU A 359 -15.73 -2.75 -8.46
N LEU A 360 -15.30 -2.29 -7.29
CA LEU A 360 -14.46 -1.09 -7.18
C LEU A 360 -13.10 -1.31 -7.87
N ALA A 361 -12.44 -2.44 -7.59
CA ALA A 361 -11.15 -2.73 -8.21
C ALA A 361 -11.25 -2.87 -9.73
N THR A 362 -12.26 -3.59 -10.22
CA THR A 362 -12.49 -3.76 -11.66
C THR A 362 -12.78 -2.42 -12.34
N GLU A 363 -13.63 -1.56 -11.75
CA GLU A 363 -13.91 -0.22 -12.28
C GLU A 363 -12.63 0.61 -12.40
N LEU A 364 -11.79 0.62 -11.36
CA LEU A 364 -10.53 1.37 -11.36
C LEU A 364 -9.53 0.81 -12.38
N ILE A 365 -9.41 -0.52 -12.48
CA ILE A 365 -8.50 -1.16 -13.45
C ILE A 365 -8.94 -0.84 -14.88
N LEU A 366 -10.22 -1.00 -15.21
CA LEU A 366 -10.73 -0.67 -16.53
C LEU A 366 -10.54 0.81 -16.87
N LYS A 367 -10.68 1.70 -15.90
CA LYS A 367 -10.49 3.14 -16.08
C LYS A 367 -9.03 3.53 -16.29
N ILE A 368 -8.10 2.89 -15.58
CA ILE A 368 -6.68 3.26 -15.56
C ILE A 368 -5.86 2.45 -16.56
N CYS A 369 -6.09 1.14 -16.61
CA CYS A 369 -5.32 0.20 -17.41
C CYS A 369 -6.05 -0.26 -18.67
N GLY A 370 -7.36 0.07 -18.81
CA GLY A 370 -8.19 -0.44 -19.89
C GLY A 370 -8.52 -1.92 -19.72
N GLY A 371 -8.81 -2.58 -20.84
CA GLY A 371 -9.11 -4.01 -20.87
C GLY A 371 -10.61 -4.35 -20.89
N GLU A 372 -10.92 -5.63 -20.74
CA GLU A 372 -12.28 -6.16 -20.73
C GLU A 372 -12.47 -7.15 -19.57
N ALA A 373 -13.50 -6.93 -18.76
CA ALA A 373 -13.80 -7.75 -17.60
C ALA A 373 -14.78 -8.90 -17.91
N SER A 374 -14.60 -10.03 -17.24
CA SER A 374 -15.56 -11.13 -17.19
C SER A 374 -16.69 -10.87 -16.19
N LYS A 375 -17.69 -11.75 -16.19
CA LYS A 375 -18.62 -11.83 -15.06
C LYS A 375 -17.88 -12.22 -13.79
N PHE A 376 -18.31 -11.68 -12.66
CA PHE A 376 -17.81 -12.12 -11.35
C PHE A 376 -18.22 -13.56 -11.08
N GLN A 377 -17.26 -14.38 -10.67
CA GLN A 377 -17.51 -15.71 -10.13
C GLN A 377 -17.41 -15.65 -8.63
N ILE A 378 -18.44 -16.11 -7.92
CA ILE A 378 -18.44 -16.21 -6.46
C ILE A 378 -18.73 -17.68 -6.12
N THR A 379 -17.73 -18.33 -5.54
CA THR A 379 -17.77 -19.75 -5.17
C THR A 379 -17.83 -19.85 -3.64
N GLY A 380 -18.67 -20.75 -3.12
CA GLY A 380 -18.84 -20.90 -1.68
C GLY A 380 -19.94 -20.02 -1.12
N LYS A 381 -20.12 -20.11 0.19
CA LYS A 381 -21.08 -19.31 0.98
C LYS A 381 -20.66 -19.28 2.43
N THR A 382 -20.93 -18.18 3.11
CA THR A 382 -20.69 -18.10 4.55
C THR A 382 -21.84 -18.75 5.32
N SER A 383 -21.49 -19.38 6.43
CA SER A 383 -22.45 -19.84 7.45
C SER A 383 -22.72 -18.78 8.52
N GLN A 384 -22.07 -17.63 8.45
CA GLN A 384 -22.28 -16.56 9.41
C GLN A 384 -23.72 -16.04 9.32
N LYS A 385 -24.43 -16.13 10.43
CA LYS A 385 -25.75 -15.55 10.59
C LYS A 385 -25.62 -14.20 11.29
N ASN A 386 -26.50 -13.27 10.95
CA ASN A 386 -26.62 -12.02 11.69
C ASN A 386 -26.92 -12.34 13.16
N LYS A 387 -26.09 -11.81 14.05
CA LYS A 387 -26.36 -11.93 15.49
C LYS A 387 -27.38 -10.89 15.89
N VAL A 388 -28.48 -11.34 16.48
CA VAL A 388 -29.45 -10.47 17.13
C VAL A 388 -29.01 -10.23 18.57
N ILE A 389 -28.87 -8.98 18.94
CA ILE A 389 -28.49 -8.56 20.29
C ILE A 389 -29.68 -7.88 20.92
N ASN A 390 -30.20 -8.44 22.05
CA ASN A 390 -31.24 -7.81 22.81
C ASN A 390 -30.67 -6.66 23.64
N PHE A 391 -30.97 -5.44 23.23
CA PHE A 391 -30.59 -4.24 23.95
C PHE A 391 -31.65 -3.84 24.98
N ARG A 392 -31.25 -3.72 26.23
CA ARG A 392 -32.15 -3.34 27.34
C ARG A 392 -31.96 -1.87 27.69
N ILE A 393 -32.88 -1.01 27.34
CA ILE A 393 -32.85 0.44 27.56
C ILE A 393 -32.65 0.80 29.02
N GLU A 394 -33.40 0.15 29.92
CA GLU A 394 -33.30 0.35 31.39
C GLU A 394 -31.87 0.08 31.93
N LYS A 395 -31.18 -0.92 31.34
CA LYS A 395 -29.80 -1.22 31.72
C LYS A 395 -28.83 -0.16 31.20
N PHE A 396 -29.10 0.44 30.05
CA PHE A 396 -28.31 1.53 29.51
C PHE A 396 -28.39 2.75 30.42
N GLU A 397 -29.62 3.19 30.77
CA GLU A 397 -29.84 4.32 31.69
C GLU A 397 -29.12 4.11 33.03
N LYS A 398 -29.26 2.90 33.61
CA LYS A 398 -28.60 2.55 34.89
C LYS A 398 -27.07 2.59 34.83
N LEU A 399 -26.48 2.22 33.69
CA LEU A 399 -25.00 2.16 33.52
C LEU A 399 -24.39 3.49 33.12
N ILE A 400 -25.10 4.27 32.29
CA ILE A 400 -24.57 5.50 31.69
C ILE A 400 -25.05 6.75 32.44
N GLY A 401 -26.17 6.63 33.16
CA GLY A 401 -26.76 7.76 33.92
C GLY A 401 -27.55 8.76 33.09
N ILE A 402 -27.81 8.44 31.81
CA ILE A 402 -28.55 9.30 30.89
C ILE A 402 -29.78 8.53 30.42
N SER A 403 -30.95 9.17 30.50
CA SER A 403 -32.19 8.64 29.92
C SER A 403 -32.31 9.04 28.47
N ILE A 404 -32.42 8.06 27.57
CA ILE A 404 -32.64 8.26 26.16
C ILE A 404 -33.71 7.33 25.64
N THR A 405 -34.48 7.78 24.64
CA THR A 405 -35.53 6.99 24.05
C THR A 405 -35.02 5.89 23.11
N ALA A 406 -35.84 4.86 22.90
CA ALA A 406 -35.50 3.80 21.93
C ALA A 406 -35.20 4.36 20.53
N ASN A 407 -35.90 5.39 20.08
CA ASN A 407 -35.71 6.03 18.80
C ASN A 407 -34.39 6.80 18.70
N GLU A 408 -33.85 7.30 19.81
CA GLU A 408 -32.56 7.98 19.85
C GLU A 408 -31.39 6.98 19.87
N ILE A 409 -31.64 5.74 20.33
CA ILE A 409 -30.65 4.66 20.35
C ILE A 409 -30.44 4.05 18.95
N VAL A 410 -31.50 3.96 18.13
CA VAL A 410 -31.53 3.34 16.81
C VAL A 410 -31.08 4.32 15.71
#